data_18a40eb2f1ea040e59221f6058af6bbc
#
_entry.id   18a40eb2f1ea040e59221f6058af6bbc
#
_cell.length_a   1.000
_cell.length_b   1.000
_cell.length_c   1.000
_cell.angle_alpha   90.00
_cell.angle_beta   90.00
_cell.angle_gamma   90.00
#
_symmetry.space_group_name_H-M   'P 1'
#
loop_
_entity.id
_entity.type
_entity.pdbx_description
1 polymer ?
#
loop_
_entity_poly.entity_id
_entity_poly.type
_entity_poly.pdbx_seq_one_letter_code
_entity_poly.pdbx_strand_id
1 'polypeptide(L)'
;KEPPFCLYGLMEGEMMILSERKDRSTIAAISTAQAPGGIGIVRISGPGAREVADRVFRSPKGKKVADAAGYTALYGWVFDGEEKLDEAVALVFAAPASFTGEDVVELSCHGGVFIMRRVLEAVLAAGAAPAGPGEFTRRAFVNGKLGLTEAEAVMQVISAQGAQSARAARAGKEGALEKKIAGIRERLIDAAAHLAAWADYPDDDVPQVNEEELFQALGDAKQALDRLLRQFDAGRAIREGVDTVIVGRPNVGKSTLMNLLAGCERSIVTQYAGTTRDVVEDTVILGDILLRLADTAGIRTTDDPVESIGVTIAKNRLQNAQLVVAVFDA
;
A
#
# COMPACT_ATOMS: atom_id res chain seq x y z
N LYS A 1 29.61 13.69 -11.64
CA LYS A 1 28.79 12.73 -10.86
C LYS A 1 27.69 12.30 -11.80
N GLU A 2 27.88 11.10 -12.35
CA GLU A 2 26.98 10.49 -13.31
C GLU A 2 25.71 10.01 -12.59
N PRO A 3 24.50 10.11 -13.21
CA PRO A 3 23.30 9.50 -12.68
C PRO A 3 23.33 7.98 -12.88
N PRO A 4 22.70 7.17 -12.02
CA PRO A 4 22.72 5.71 -12.15
C PRO A 4 21.77 5.26 -13.27
N PHE A 5 22.30 5.11 -14.46
CA PHE A 5 21.64 4.44 -15.59
C PHE A 5 21.86 2.93 -15.49
N CYS A 6 21.25 2.26 -14.53
CA CYS A 6 21.37 0.80 -14.41
C CYS A 6 20.10 0.09 -13.86
N LEU A 7 18.94 0.74 -13.88
CA LEU A 7 17.71 0.14 -13.35
C LEU A 7 16.75 -0.41 -14.42
N TYR A 8 16.88 0.01 -15.68
CA TYR A 8 15.95 -0.43 -16.73
C TYR A 8 16.20 -1.85 -17.22
N GLY A 9 17.46 -2.30 -17.29
CA GLY A 9 17.79 -3.66 -17.71
C GLY A 9 17.50 -4.74 -16.67
N LEU A 10 17.46 -4.35 -15.38
CA LEU A 10 17.13 -5.28 -14.28
C LEU A 10 15.62 -5.48 -14.14
N MET A 11 14.81 -4.47 -14.43
CA MET A 11 13.34 -4.58 -14.31
C MET A 11 12.71 -5.48 -15.38
N GLU A 12 13.22 -5.49 -16.62
CA GLU A 12 12.73 -6.40 -17.65
C GLU A 12 13.14 -7.86 -17.37
N GLY A 13 14.35 -8.08 -16.87
CA GLY A 13 14.83 -9.40 -16.45
C GLY A 13 14.08 -9.95 -15.23
N GLU A 14 13.82 -9.13 -14.23
CA GLU A 14 13.06 -9.52 -13.04
C GLU A 14 11.57 -9.68 -13.34
N MET A 15 10.98 -8.84 -14.19
CA MET A 15 9.59 -8.98 -14.62
C MET A 15 9.39 -10.25 -15.49
N MET A 16 10.37 -10.61 -16.34
CA MET A 16 10.36 -11.89 -17.07
C MET A 16 10.53 -13.09 -16.13
N ILE A 17 11.44 -13.00 -15.14
CA ILE A 17 11.64 -14.06 -14.12
C ILE A 17 10.42 -14.18 -13.19
N LEU A 18 9.73 -13.08 -12.87
CA LEU A 18 8.49 -13.09 -12.07
C LEU A 18 7.30 -13.64 -12.88
N SER A 19 7.26 -13.44 -14.21
CA SER A 19 6.21 -14.01 -15.07
C SER A 19 6.37 -15.52 -15.30
N GLU A 20 7.59 -16.05 -15.24
CA GLU A 20 7.87 -17.48 -15.42
C GLU A 20 7.64 -18.32 -14.15
N ARG A 21 7.69 -17.73 -12.95
CA ARG A 21 7.25 -18.36 -11.71
C ARG A 21 5.83 -17.90 -11.36
N LYS A 22 4.81 -18.37 -12.06
CA LYS A 22 3.48 -18.48 -11.47
C LYS A 22 3.64 -19.34 -10.22
N ASP A 23 3.76 -18.68 -9.08
CA ASP A 23 3.78 -19.36 -7.79
C ASP A 23 2.42 -20.07 -7.64
N ARG A 24 2.40 -21.38 -7.93
CA ARG A 24 1.19 -22.20 -7.94
C ARG A 24 0.78 -22.66 -6.54
N SER A 25 1.44 -22.15 -5.49
CA SER A 25 1.11 -22.50 -4.13
C SER A 25 -0.22 -21.87 -3.70
N THR A 26 -1.01 -22.61 -2.94
CA THR A 26 -2.15 -22.05 -2.22
C THR A 26 -1.64 -21.40 -0.94
N ILE A 27 -1.98 -20.13 -0.72
CA ILE A 27 -1.53 -19.34 0.43
C ILE A 27 -2.69 -18.96 1.34
N ALA A 28 -2.39 -18.72 2.60
CA ALA A 28 -3.37 -18.23 3.57
C ALA A 28 -2.77 -17.23 4.56
N ALA A 29 -3.60 -16.29 4.99
CA ALA A 29 -3.29 -15.35 6.07
C ALA A 29 -4.56 -14.82 6.73
N ILE A 30 -4.41 -14.26 7.94
CA ILE A 30 -5.44 -13.43 8.58
C ILE A 30 -5.48 -12.10 7.82
N SER A 31 -6.64 -11.73 7.27
CA SER A 31 -6.84 -10.53 6.44
C SER A 31 -7.50 -9.37 7.19
N THR A 32 -7.84 -9.54 8.45
CA THR A 32 -8.37 -8.52 9.36
C THR A 32 -7.29 -8.05 10.33
N ALA A 33 -7.52 -6.92 11.00
CA ALA A 33 -6.61 -6.43 12.03
C ALA A 33 -6.40 -7.49 13.13
N GLN A 34 -5.16 -7.63 13.62
CA GLN A 34 -4.82 -8.58 14.70
C GLN A 34 -5.11 -7.95 16.08
N ALA A 35 -6.37 -7.58 16.28
CA ALA A 35 -6.90 -7.06 17.54
C ALA A 35 -8.24 -7.73 17.83
N PRO A 36 -8.67 -7.83 19.12
CA PRO A 36 -9.98 -8.37 19.44
C PRO A 36 -11.10 -7.61 18.73
N GLY A 37 -11.95 -8.32 18.00
CA GLY A 37 -13.04 -7.77 17.22
C GLY A 37 -14.21 -8.76 17.13
N GLY A 38 -15.35 -8.32 16.63
CA GLY A 38 -16.51 -9.19 16.45
C GLY A 38 -16.31 -10.24 15.35
N ILE A 39 -15.56 -9.88 14.29
CA ILE A 39 -15.31 -10.75 13.13
C ILE A 39 -13.83 -10.71 12.76
N GLY A 40 -13.29 -11.89 12.45
CA GLY A 40 -11.97 -12.06 11.85
C GLY A 40 -12.08 -12.90 10.58
N ILE A 41 -11.20 -12.64 9.60
CA ILE A 41 -11.20 -13.34 8.32
C ILE A 41 -9.85 -13.98 8.06
N VAL A 42 -9.84 -15.29 7.81
CA VAL A 42 -8.71 -15.99 7.19
C VAL A 42 -9.00 -16.11 5.70
N ARG A 43 -8.11 -15.58 4.88
CA ARG A 43 -8.19 -15.67 3.42
C ARG A 43 -7.27 -16.74 2.91
N ILE A 44 -7.77 -17.56 2.00
CA ILE A 44 -7.06 -18.63 1.30
C ILE A 44 -7.12 -18.28 -0.18
N SER A 45 -5.99 -18.28 -0.90
CA SER A 45 -5.93 -17.98 -2.34
C SER A 45 -5.00 -18.94 -3.06
N GLY A 46 -5.39 -19.38 -4.23
CA GLY A 46 -4.60 -20.25 -5.08
C GLY A 46 -5.38 -21.42 -5.64
N PRO A 47 -4.73 -22.28 -6.46
CA PRO A 47 -5.41 -23.37 -7.19
C PRO A 47 -6.05 -24.42 -6.29
N GLY A 48 -5.57 -24.58 -5.06
CA GLY A 48 -6.14 -25.54 -4.06
C GLY A 48 -6.92 -24.84 -2.95
N ALA A 49 -7.34 -23.57 -3.14
CA ALA A 49 -7.99 -22.81 -2.06
C ALA A 49 -9.30 -23.44 -1.57
N ARG A 50 -10.08 -24.01 -2.47
CA ARG A 50 -11.36 -24.64 -2.17
C ARG A 50 -11.19 -25.97 -1.45
N GLU A 51 -10.24 -26.80 -1.90
CA GLU A 51 -9.92 -28.10 -1.31
C GLU A 51 -9.32 -27.95 0.09
N VAL A 52 -8.45 -26.95 0.28
CA VAL A 52 -7.91 -26.61 1.61
C VAL A 52 -9.03 -26.18 2.55
N ALA A 53 -9.93 -25.31 2.08
CA ALA A 53 -11.08 -24.89 2.86
C ALA A 53 -12.01 -26.06 3.23
N ASP A 54 -12.28 -27.01 2.31
CA ASP A 54 -13.11 -28.20 2.57
C ASP A 54 -12.52 -29.13 3.65
N ARG A 55 -11.19 -29.16 3.81
CA ARG A 55 -10.55 -29.98 4.84
C ARG A 55 -10.80 -29.45 6.25
N VAL A 56 -11.01 -28.16 6.39
CA VAL A 56 -11.18 -27.49 7.70
C VAL A 56 -12.60 -27.00 7.96
N PHE A 57 -13.43 -26.86 6.94
CA PHE A 57 -14.79 -26.33 7.06
C PHE A 57 -15.86 -27.39 6.84
N ARG A 58 -16.85 -27.46 7.72
CA ARG A 58 -17.98 -28.41 7.62
C ARG A 58 -19.30 -27.65 7.67
N SER A 59 -20.09 -27.76 6.60
CA SER A 59 -21.46 -27.22 6.55
C SER A 59 -22.46 -28.18 7.17
N PRO A 60 -23.48 -27.70 7.92
CA PRO A 60 -24.53 -28.54 8.51
C PRO A 60 -25.36 -29.29 7.46
N LYS A 61 -25.42 -28.80 6.23
CA LYS A 61 -26.14 -29.44 5.10
C LYS A 61 -25.23 -30.31 4.23
N GLY A 62 -23.99 -30.60 4.66
CA GLY A 62 -23.03 -31.39 3.91
C GLY A 62 -22.56 -30.75 2.60
N LYS A 63 -22.85 -29.48 2.38
CA LYS A 63 -22.37 -28.77 1.21
C LYS A 63 -20.86 -28.56 1.29
N LYS A 64 -20.14 -28.86 0.22
CA LYS A 64 -18.71 -28.67 0.11
C LYS A 64 -18.38 -27.28 -0.47
N VAL A 65 -17.31 -26.69 0.01
CA VAL A 65 -16.76 -25.43 -0.51
C VAL A 65 -16.24 -25.62 -1.95
N ALA A 66 -15.66 -26.80 -2.23
CA ALA A 66 -15.15 -27.14 -3.56
C ALA A 66 -16.25 -27.14 -4.63
N ASP A 67 -17.46 -27.57 -4.29
CA ASP A 67 -18.59 -27.65 -5.22
C ASP A 67 -19.40 -26.34 -5.30
N ALA A 68 -19.07 -25.34 -4.46
CA ALA A 68 -19.83 -24.10 -4.41
C ALA A 68 -19.53 -23.21 -5.64
N ALA A 69 -20.58 -22.60 -6.19
CA ALA A 69 -20.41 -21.58 -7.22
C ALA A 69 -19.68 -20.36 -6.66
N GLY A 70 -19.03 -19.59 -7.54
CA GLY A 70 -18.45 -18.29 -7.14
C GLY A 70 -19.50 -17.36 -6.54
N TYR A 71 -19.10 -16.50 -5.61
CA TYR A 71 -19.96 -15.58 -4.84
C TYR A 71 -21.02 -16.29 -3.99
N THR A 72 -20.71 -17.50 -3.51
CA THR A 72 -21.58 -18.27 -2.61
C THR A 72 -21.06 -18.16 -1.18
N ALA A 73 -21.97 -17.95 -0.24
CA ALA A 73 -21.72 -18.00 1.19
C ALA A 73 -22.28 -19.30 1.78
N LEU A 74 -21.45 -20.02 2.54
CA LEU A 74 -21.82 -21.24 3.24
C LEU A 74 -21.67 -21.03 4.74
N TYR A 75 -22.73 -21.31 5.50
CA TYR A 75 -22.65 -21.35 6.95
C TYR A 75 -22.14 -22.71 7.42
N GLY A 76 -21.31 -22.74 8.46
CA GLY A 76 -20.77 -23.94 9.03
C GLY A 76 -19.83 -23.71 10.20
N TRP A 77 -18.89 -24.62 10.38
CA TRP A 77 -17.89 -24.59 11.45
C TRP A 77 -16.50 -24.91 10.91
N VAL A 78 -15.49 -24.30 11.51
CA VAL A 78 -14.09 -24.65 11.27
C VAL A 78 -13.62 -25.67 12.28
N PHE A 79 -12.85 -26.65 11.81
CA PHE A 79 -12.29 -27.74 12.58
C PHE A 79 -10.77 -27.81 12.44
N ASP A 80 -10.11 -28.28 13.49
CA ASP A 80 -8.73 -28.77 13.47
C ASP A 80 -8.79 -30.27 13.78
N GLY A 81 -8.68 -31.10 12.74
CA GLY A 81 -9.01 -32.54 12.85
C GLY A 81 -10.47 -32.75 13.26
N GLU A 82 -10.69 -33.30 14.47
CA GLU A 82 -12.02 -33.47 15.04
C GLU A 82 -12.43 -32.36 16.01
N GLU A 83 -11.50 -31.49 16.41
CA GLU A 83 -11.78 -30.36 17.30
C GLU A 83 -12.53 -29.26 16.56
N LYS A 84 -13.72 -28.91 17.04
CA LYS A 84 -14.48 -27.75 16.54
C LYS A 84 -13.87 -26.47 17.11
N LEU A 85 -13.32 -25.64 16.27
CA LEU A 85 -12.66 -24.37 16.65
C LEU A 85 -13.67 -23.23 16.83
N ASP A 86 -14.50 -23.02 15.80
CA ASP A 86 -15.41 -21.87 15.78
C ASP A 86 -16.55 -22.06 14.75
N GLU A 87 -17.59 -21.27 14.91
CA GLU A 87 -18.62 -21.03 13.90
C GLU A 87 -18.11 -20.08 12.82
N ALA A 88 -18.44 -20.36 11.57
CA ALA A 88 -17.89 -19.57 10.47
C ALA A 88 -18.84 -19.46 9.26
N VAL A 89 -18.61 -18.44 8.47
CA VAL A 89 -19.15 -18.32 7.12
C VAL A 89 -17.99 -18.42 6.12
N ALA A 90 -18.05 -19.42 5.25
CA ALA A 90 -17.12 -19.53 4.12
C ALA A 90 -17.69 -18.79 2.92
N LEU A 91 -16.98 -17.76 2.42
CA LEU A 91 -17.31 -17.03 1.20
C LEU A 91 -16.38 -17.48 0.08
N VAL A 92 -16.95 -17.93 -1.03
CA VAL A 92 -16.23 -18.53 -2.16
C VAL A 92 -16.18 -17.58 -3.34
N PHE A 93 -14.99 -17.32 -3.88
CA PHE A 93 -14.77 -16.57 -5.11
C PHE A 93 -14.10 -17.48 -6.13
N ALA A 94 -14.69 -17.57 -7.32
CA ALA A 94 -14.13 -18.37 -8.42
C ALA A 94 -13.20 -17.51 -9.29
N ALA A 95 -12.08 -18.09 -9.70
CA ALA A 95 -11.23 -17.47 -10.71
C ALA A 95 -11.99 -17.23 -12.02
N PRO A 96 -11.73 -16.14 -12.77
CA PRO A 96 -10.86 -15.00 -12.42
C PRO A 96 -11.56 -13.91 -11.59
N ALA A 97 -12.81 -14.14 -11.15
CA ALA A 97 -13.65 -13.15 -10.47
C ALA A 97 -13.38 -13.11 -8.95
N SER A 98 -12.12 -12.81 -8.58
CA SER A 98 -11.64 -12.67 -7.21
C SER A 98 -10.65 -11.50 -7.10
N PHE A 99 -10.20 -11.19 -5.89
CA PHE A 99 -9.19 -10.13 -5.69
C PHE A 99 -7.85 -10.49 -6.35
N THR A 100 -7.37 -11.72 -6.16
CA THR A 100 -6.09 -12.19 -6.72
C THR A 100 -6.19 -12.67 -8.17
N GLY A 101 -7.41 -12.86 -8.70
CA GLY A 101 -7.64 -13.54 -9.98
C GLY A 101 -7.54 -15.07 -9.89
N GLU A 102 -7.27 -15.63 -8.71
CA GLU A 102 -7.25 -17.05 -8.41
C GLU A 102 -8.57 -17.48 -7.75
N ASP A 103 -8.75 -18.79 -7.46
CA ASP A 103 -9.78 -19.21 -6.53
C ASP A 103 -9.44 -18.68 -5.13
N VAL A 104 -10.44 -18.08 -4.48
CA VAL A 104 -10.30 -17.51 -3.13
C VAL A 104 -11.43 -18.00 -2.25
N VAL A 105 -11.08 -18.38 -1.01
CA VAL A 105 -12.05 -18.65 0.04
C VAL A 105 -11.73 -17.77 1.25
N GLU A 106 -12.76 -17.11 1.78
CA GLU A 106 -12.66 -16.36 3.03
C GLU A 106 -13.47 -17.04 4.10
N LEU A 107 -12.80 -17.41 5.19
CA LEU A 107 -13.42 -17.96 6.40
C LEU A 107 -13.61 -16.82 7.40
N SER A 108 -14.86 -16.37 7.55
CA SER A 108 -15.24 -15.35 8.52
C SER A 108 -15.64 -16.03 9.82
N CYS A 109 -14.84 -15.83 10.87
CA CYS A 109 -14.99 -16.41 12.22
C CYS A 109 -15.15 -15.30 13.26
N HIS A 110 -15.27 -15.63 14.54
CA HIS A 110 -15.15 -14.65 15.61
C HIS A 110 -13.72 -14.09 15.66
N GLY A 111 -13.60 -12.76 15.80
CA GLY A 111 -12.32 -12.02 15.67
C GLY A 111 -11.44 -12.03 16.92
N GLY A 112 -11.51 -13.09 17.74
CA GLY A 112 -10.60 -13.30 18.86
C GLY A 112 -9.20 -13.67 18.34
N VAL A 113 -8.15 -12.98 18.81
CA VAL A 113 -6.75 -13.20 18.33
C VAL A 113 -6.33 -14.66 18.42
N PHE A 114 -6.69 -15.34 19.51
CA PHE A 114 -6.38 -16.75 19.71
C PHE A 114 -7.13 -17.65 18.71
N ILE A 115 -8.43 -17.43 18.52
CA ILE A 115 -9.26 -18.21 17.59
C ILE A 115 -8.75 -18.04 16.17
N MET A 116 -8.48 -16.79 15.74
CA MET A 116 -7.99 -16.52 14.40
C MET A 116 -6.64 -17.20 14.11
N ARG A 117 -5.74 -17.25 15.10
CA ARG A 117 -4.49 -18.00 15.00
C ARG A 117 -4.73 -19.48 14.83
N ARG A 118 -5.60 -20.09 15.65
CA ARG A 118 -5.95 -21.52 15.55
C ARG A 118 -6.57 -21.88 14.20
N VAL A 119 -7.47 -21.02 13.69
CA VAL A 119 -8.07 -21.21 12.36
C VAL A 119 -7.01 -21.13 11.26
N LEU A 120 -6.08 -20.18 11.34
CA LEU A 120 -4.98 -20.10 10.38
C LEU A 120 -4.07 -21.33 10.46
N GLU A 121 -3.70 -21.78 11.67
CA GLU A 121 -2.89 -22.99 11.88
C GLU A 121 -3.56 -24.24 11.27
N ALA A 122 -4.87 -24.40 11.45
CA ALA A 122 -5.62 -25.50 10.84
C ALA A 122 -5.61 -25.42 9.29
N VAL A 123 -5.77 -24.22 8.72
CA VAL A 123 -5.71 -24.00 7.27
C VAL A 123 -4.31 -24.30 6.70
N LEU A 124 -3.24 -23.90 7.41
CA LEU A 124 -1.87 -24.22 7.02
C LEU A 124 -1.59 -25.73 7.10
N ALA A 125 -2.04 -26.40 8.17
CA ALA A 125 -1.92 -27.85 8.32
C ALA A 125 -2.71 -28.59 7.23
N ALA A 126 -3.81 -28.01 6.73
CA ALA A 126 -4.59 -28.54 5.62
C ALA A 126 -3.93 -28.37 4.24
N GLY A 127 -2.75 -27.73 4.16
CA GLY A 127 -1.92 -27.68 2.95
C GLY A 127 -1.77 -26.31 2.30
N ALA A 128 -2.22 -25.23 2.94
CA ALA A 128 -1.86 -23.89 2.53
C ALA A 128 -0.45 -23.51 3.03
N ALA A 129 0.27 -22.68 2.27
CA ALA A 129 1.48 -22.00 2.72
C ALA A 129 1.12 -20.66 3.38
N PRO A 130 1.91 -20.16 4.35
CA PRO A 130 1.70 -18.82 4.89
C PRO A 130 1.94 -17.76 3.82
N ALA A 131 1.03 -16.80 3.67
CA ALA A 131 1.21 -15.69 2.78
C ALA A 131 2.24 -14.69 3.34
N GLY A 132 3.12 -14.20 2.49
CA GLY A 132 4.03 -13.10 2.80
C GLY A 132 3.32 -11.74 2.86
N PRO A 133 3.98 -10.69 3.41
CA PRO A 133 3.43 -9.34 3.41
C PRO A 133 3.10 -8.86 1.99
N GLY A 134 1.85 -8.38 1.77
CA GLY A 134 1.38 -7.89 0.47
C GLY A 134 1.19 -8.95 -0.61
N GLU A 135 1.32 -10.26 -0.30
CA GLU A 135 1.35 -11.31 -1.32
C GLU A 135 0.04 -11.42 -2.11
N PHE A 136 -1.12 -11.24 -1.49
CA PHE A 136 -2.39 -11.23 -2.24
C PHE A 136 -2.41 -10.11 -3.28
N THR A 137 -1.94 -8.92 -2.95
CA THR A 137 -1.85 -7.79 -3.88
C THR A 137 -0.81 -8.04 -4.98
N ARG A 138 0.33 -8.64 -4.64
CA ARG A 138 1.33 -9.08 -5.61
C ARG A 138 0.75 -10.08 -6.61
N ARG A 139 -0.02 -11.07 -6.14
CA ARG A 139 -0.70 -12.03 -7.03
C ARG A 139 -1.75 -11.36 -7.90
N ALA A 140 -2.52 -10.41 -7.38
CA ALA A 140 -3.45 -9.63 -8.17
C ALA A 140 -2.75 -8.87 -9.31
N PHE A 141 -1.57 -8.30 -9.05
CA PHE A 141 -0.73 -7.65 -10.06
C PHE A 141 -0.20 -8.64 -11.09
N VAL A 142 0.42 -9.75 -10.66
CA VAL A 142 0.97 -10.80 -11.56
C VAL A 142 -0.11 -11.43 -12.44
N ASN A 143 -1.33 -11.56 -11.92
CA ASN A 143 -2.48 -12.08 -12.66
C ASN A 143 -3.20 -11.02 -13.51
N GLY A 144 -2.66 -9.80 -13.60
CA GLY A 144 -3.22 -8.73 -14.42
C GLY A 144 -4.53 -8.13 -13.93
N LYS A 145 -4.85 -8.32 -12.64
CA LYS A 145 -6.05 -7.73 -12.00
C LYS A 145 -5.85 -6.27 -11.62
N LEU A 146 -4.62 -5.89 -11.34
CA LEU A 146 -4.20 -4.55 -10.92
C LEU A 146 -2.95 -4.14 -11.70
N GLY A 147 -2.84 -2.88 -12.09
CA GLY A 147 -1.60 -2.27 -12.51
C GLY A 147 -0.65 -2.03 -11.31
N LEU A 148 0.61 -1.69 -11.56
CA LEU A 148 1.60 -1.46 -10.49
C LEU A 148 1.17 -0.30 -9.59
N THR A 149 0.73 0.81 -10.17
CA THR A 149 0.26 1.99 -9.44
C THR A 149 -1.01 1.73 -8.62
N GLU A 150 -1.89 0.87 -9.12
CA GLU A 150 -3.09 0.42 -8.43
C GLU A 150 -2.74 -0.49 -7.24
N ALA A 151 -1.77 -1.39 -7.41
CA ALA A 151 -1.29 -2.26 -6.35
C ALA A 151 -0.67 -1.45 -5.18
N GLU A 152 0.14 -0.43 -5.50
CA GLU A 152 0.68 0.50 -4.50
C GLU A 152 -0.44 1.30 -3.80
N ALA A 153 -1.46 1.72 -4.54
CA ALA A 153 -2.58 2.48 -4.01
C ALA A 153 -3.43 1.68 -3.00
N VAL A 154 -3.43 0.35 -3.04
CA VAL A 154 -4.13 -0.50 -2.04
C VAL A 154 -3.64 -0.18 -0.63
N MET A 155 -2.31 -0.12 -0.40
CA MET A 155 -1.75 0.22 0.90
C MET A 155 -2.05 1.67 1.30
N GLN A 156 -2.06 2.59 0.33
CA GLN A 156 -2.40 3.99 0.57
C GLN A 156 -3.86 4.16 1.04
N VAL A 157 -4.79 3.36 0.49
CA VAL A 157 -6.20 3.36 0.94
C VAL A 157 -6.30 2.85 2.38
N ILE A 158 -5.55 1.79 2.72
CA ILE A 158 -5.57 1.18 4.06
C ILE A 158 -4.96 2.13 5.11
N SER A 159 -3.88 2.84 4.75
CA SER A 159 -3.15 3.74 5.65
C SER A 159 -3.67 5.18 5.66
N ALA A 160 -4.69 5.51 4.86
CA ALA A 160 -5.23 6.86 4.78
C ALA A 160 -5.82 7.31 6.13
N GLN A 161 -5.35 8.43 6.65
CA GLN A 161 -5.76 8.98 7.95
C GLN A 161 -6.62 10.24 7.85
N GLY A 162 -6.94 10.71 6.62
CA GLY A 162 -7.74 11.90 6.39
C GLY A 162 -8.52 11.84 5.08
N ALA A 163 -9.50 12.73 4.92
CA ALA A 163 -10.37 12.72 3.73
C ALA A 163 -9.60 12.95 2.42
N GLN A 164 -8.59 13.83 2.42
CA GLN A 164 -7.77 14.09 1.24
C GLN A 164 -6.87 12.89 0.90
N SER A 165 -6.22 12.27 1.88
CA SER A 165 -5.39 11.08 1.66
C SER A 165 -6.23 9.91 1.14
N ALA A 166 -7.42 9.70 1.68
CA ALA A 166 -8.36 8.68 1.19
C ALA A 166 -8.82 8.94 -0.26
N ARG A 167 -9.11 10.21 -0.61
CA ARG A 167 -9.46 10.60 -1.99
C ARG A 167 -8.30 10.38 -2.96
N ALA A 168 -7.08 10.79 -2.57
CA ALA A 168 -5.88 10.61 -3.37
C ALA A 168 -5.56 9.12 -3.59
N ALA A 169 -5.63 8.31 -2.54
CA ALA A 169 -5.43 6.87 -2.61
C ALA A 169 -6.48 6.17 -3.51
N ARG A 170 -7.77 6.58 -3.41
CA ARG A 170 -8.82 6.07 -4.28
C ARG A 170 -8.57 6.43 -5.74
N ALA A 171 -8.19 7.67 -6.04
CA ALA A 171 -7.84 8.09 -7.41
C ALA A 171 -6.65 7.29 -7.97
N GLY A 172 -5.65 6.99 -7.13
CA GLY A 172 -4.54 6.07 -7.47
C GLY A 172 -5.04 4.68 -7.82
N LYS A 173 -5.93 4.11 -6.99
CA LYS A 173 -6.55 2.80 -7.23
C LYS A 173 -7.44 2.77 -8.49
N GLU A 174 -8.01 3.89 -8.90
CA GLU A 174 -8.78 4.03 -10.14
C GLU A 174 -7.90 4.25 -11.38
N GLY A 175 -6.56 4.13 -11.22
CA GLY A 175 -5.58 4.21 -12.30
C GLY A 175 -5.38 5.64 -12.86
N ALA A 176 -5.64 6.68 -12.06
CA ALA A 176 -5.52 8.06 -12.54
C ALA A 176 -4.12 8.43 -13.02
N LEU A 177 -3.07 7.94 -12.34
CA LEU A 177 -1.67 8.15 -12.74
C LEU A 177 -1.34 7.31 -13.98
N GLU A 178 -1.76 6.05 -14.02
CA GLU A 178 -1.51 5.13 -15.13
C GLU A 178 -2.09 5.65 -16.44
N LYS A 179 -3.32 6.15 -16.43
CA LYS A 179 -3.96 6.76 -17.61
C LYS A 179 -3.16 7.95 -18.16
N LYS A 180 -2.60 8.79 -17.28
CA LYS A 180 -1.75 9.92 -17.69
C LYS A 180 -0.44 9.46 -18.31
N ILE A 181 0.22 8.47 -17.70
CA ILE A 181 1.48 7.89 -18.19
C ILE A 181 1.23 7.15 -19.51
N ALA A 182 0.16 6.35 -19.61
CA ALA A 182 -0.21 5.64 -20.83
C ALA A 182 -0.40 6.60 -22.01
N GLY A 183 -1.12 7.72 -21.82
CA GLY A 183 -1.30 8.71 -22.88
C GLY A 183 -0.01 9.44 -23.30
N ILE A 184 0.98 9.56 -22.41
CA ILE A 184 2.32 10.07 -22.78
C ILE A 184 3.07 8.98 -23.56
N ARG A 185 3.05 7.75 -23.08
CA ARG A 185 3.72 6.59 -23.71
C ARG A 185 3.21 6.34 -25.12
N GLU A 186 1.90 6.37 -25.36
CA GLU A 186 1.31 6.18 -26.68
C GLU A 186 1.86 7.18 -27.71
N ARG A 187 1.88 8.47 -27.35
CA ARG A 187 2.43 9.51 -28.23
C ARG A 187 3.91 9.29 -28.56
N LEU A 188 4.71 8.82 -27.60
CA LEU A 188 6.11 8.50 -27.81
C LEU A 188 6.28 7.25 -28.68
N ILE A 189 5.42 6.24 -28.52
CA ILE A 189 5.40 5.04 -29.36
C ILE A 189 5.02 5.39 -30.78
N ASP A 190 3.99 6.22 -30.99
CA ASP A 190 3.58 6.67 -32.34
C ASP A 190 4.71 7.42 -33.06
N ALA A 191 5.40 8.32 -32.33
CA ALA A 191 6.56 9.04 -32.88
C ALA A 191 7.73 8.08 -33.21
N ALA A 192 8.01 7.10 -32.35
CA ALA A 192 9.04 6.10 -32.58
C ALA A 192 8.68 5.15 -33.73
N ALA A 193 7.43 4.74 -33.84
CA ALA A 193 6.93 3.88 -34.92
C ALA A 193 7.04 4.60 -36.28
N HIS A 194 6.67 5.89 -36.34
CA HIS A 194 6.80 6.68 -37.55
C HIS A 194 8.27 6.86 -37.98
N LEU A 195 9.18 7.13 -37.01
CA LEU A 195 10.62 7.18 -37.26
C LEU A 195 11.17 5.85 -37.80
N ALA A 196 10.77 4.74 -37.18
CA ALA A 196 11.21 3.41 -37.59
C ALA A 196 10.72 3.08 -39.03
N ALA A 197 9.44 3.33 -39.31
CA ALA A 197 8.87 3.12 -40.61
C ALA A 197 9.59 3.95 -41.70
N TRP A 198 9.85 5.22 -41.43
CA TRP A 198 10.57 6.09 -42.37
C TRP A 198 12.03 5.64 -42.60
N ALA A 199 12.70 5.13 -41.56
CA ALA A 199 14.08 4.65 -41.67
C ALA A 199 14.18 3.30 -42.37
N ASP A 200 13.21 2.37 -42.17
CA ASP A 200 13.22 1.06 -42.72
C ASP A 200 12.70 0.98 -44.19
N TYR A 201 11.86 1.95 -44.58
CA TYR A 201 11.22 1.98 -45.91
C TYR A 201 11.41 3.36 -46.58
N PRO A 202 12.68 3.76 -46.88
CA PRO A 202 12.97 5.09 -47.44
C PRO A 202 12.47 5.29 -48.89
N ASP A 203 12.21 4.20 -49.60
CA ASP A 203 11.74 4.22 -51.01
C ASP A 203 10.21 4.02 -51.14
N ASP A 204 9.50 3.81 -50.02
CA ASP A 204 8.05 3.67 -49.98
C ASP A 204 7.35 5.01 -49.72
N ASP A 205 6.02 5.07 -49.93
CA ASP A 205 5.19 6.25 -49.70
C ASP A 205 5.00 6.59 -48.20
N VAL A 206 6.01 6.32 -47.35
CA VAL A 206 6.00 6.73 -45.94
C VAL A 206 6.28 8.24 -45.84
N PRO A 207 5.38 9.03 -45.24
CA PRO A 207 5.60 10.46 -45.09
C PRO A 207 6.92 10.74 -44.36
N GLN A 208 7.70 11.69 -44.88
CA GLN A 208 8.93 12.12 -44.21
C GLN A 208 8.61 12.62 -42.79
N VAL A 209 9.46 12.26 -41.84
CA VAL A 209 9.33 12.74 -40.45
C VAL A 209 9.57 14.24 -40.41
N ASN A 210 8.58 14.98 -39.96
CA ASN A 210 8.70 16.40 -39.72
C ASN A 210 9.44 16.62 -38.37
N GLU A 211 10.63 17.17 -38.44
CA GLU A 211 11.46 17.42 -37.25
C GLU A 211 10.75 18.33 -36.23
N GLU A 212 10.03 19.35 -36.68
CA GLU A 212 9.32 20.28 -35.79
C GLU A 212 8.21 19.55 -35.02
N GLU A 213 7.42 18.70 -35.70
CA GLU A 213 6.37 17.90 -35.07
C GLU A 213 6.95 16.90 -34.07
N LEU A 214 8.08 16.26 -34.42
CA LEU A 214 8.77 15.34 -33.53
C LEU A 214 9.28 16.03 -32.27
N PHE A 215 9.97 17.16 -32.43
CA PHE A 215 10.46 17.94 -31.28
C PHE A 215 9.31 18.49 -30.44
N GLN A 216 8.19 18.88 -31.05
CA GLN A 216 6.98 19.30 -30.35
C GLN A 216 6.42 18.13 -29.50
N ALA A 217 6.28 16.94 -30.07
CA ALA A 217 5.77 15.75 -29.37
C ALA A 217 6.65 15.37 -28.17
N LEU A 218 7.99 15.39 -28.35
CA LEU A 218 8.95 15.14 -27.29
C LEU A 218 8.89 16.22 -26.19
N GLY A 219 8.77 17.49 -26.60
CA GLY A 219 8.62 18.64 -25.71
C GLY A 219 7.35 18.54 -24.85
N ASP A 220 6.23 18.19 -25.46
CA ASP A 220 4.95 18.02 -24.79
C ASP A 220 4.98 16.85 -23.80
N ALA A 221 5.58 15.72 -24.19
CA ALA A 221 5.78 14.57 -23.33
C ALA A 221 6.63 14.93 -22.11
N LYS A 222 7.78 15.60 -22.33
CA LYS A 222 8.64 16.08 -21.26
C LYS A 222 7.90 17.02 -20.32
N GLN A 223 7.17 18.01 -20.86
CA GLN A 223 6.42 18.97 -20.04
C GLN A 223 5.30 18.30 -19.23
N ALA A 224 4.66 17.26 -19.77
CA ALA A 224 3.66 16.48 -19.05
C ALA A 224 4.29 15.70 -17.88
N LEU A 225 5.44 15.06 -18.08
CA LEU A 225 6.20 14.38 -17.02
C LEU A 225 6.70 15.37 -15.96
N ASP A 226 7.25 16.52 -16.36
CA ASP A 226 7.70 17.57 -15.42
C ASP A 226 6.55 18.09 -14.55
N ARG A 227 5.32 18.16 -15.08
CA ARG A 227 4.13 18.52 -14.30
C ARG A 227 3.78 17.45 -13.26
N LEU A 228 3.86 16.16 -13.62
CA LEU A 228 3.63 15.06 -12.68
C LEU A 228 4.67 15.06 -11.56
N LEU A 229 5.94 15.27 -11.89
CA LEU A 229 7.03 15.33 -10.90
C LEU A 229 6.86 16.50 -9.92
N ARG A 230 6.49 17.71 -10.41
CA ARG A 230 6.24 18.86 -9.51
C ARG A 230 5.07 18.65 -8.54
N GLN A 231 4.09 17.81 -8.91
CA GLN A 231 2.98 17.47 -8.04
C GLN A 231 3.31 16.37 -7.02
N PHE A 232 4.48 15.74 -7.14
CA PHE A 232 4.88 14.61 -6.30
C PHE A 232 5.01 15.01 -4.82
N ASP A 233 5.68 16.12 -4.51
CA ASP A 233 5.89 16.57 -3.13
C ASP A 233 4.58 16.95 -2.43
N ALA A 234 3.67 17.63 -3.15
CA ALA A 234 2.35 17.94 -2.64
C ALA A 234 1.52 16.65 -2.39
N GLY A 235 1.58 15.70 -3.30
CA GLY A 235 0.95 14.40 -3.15
C GLY A 235 1.52 13.59 -1.99
N ARG A 236 2.82 13.68 -1.77
CA ARG A 236 3.51 13.05 -0.63
C ARG A 236 3.04 13.65 0.70
N ALA A 237 2.98 14.97 0.83
CA ALA A 237 2.48 15.64 2.03
C ALA A 237 1.02 15.26 2.35
N ILE A 238 0.18 15.09 1.34
CA ILE A 238 -1.22 14.64 1.53
C ILE A 238 -1.28 13.18 2.02
N ARG A 239 -0.40 12.30 1.53
CA ARG A 239 -0.40 10.86 1.86
C ARG A 239 0.26 10.55 3.20
N GLU A 240 1.46 11.08 3.39
CA GLU A 240 2.34 10.76 4.52
C GLU A 240 2.17 11.74 5.68
N GLY A 241 1.51 12.86 5.43
CA GLY A 241 1.47 13.98 6.35
C GLY A 241 2.70 14.88 6.24
N VAL A 242 2.66 15.98 6.97
CA VAL A 242 3.71 17.00 7.00
C VAL A 242 4.52 16.85 8.27
N ASP A 243 5.82 16.55 8.14
CA ASP A 243 6.74 16.50 9.27
C ASP A 243 6.90 17.90 9.87
N THR A 244 6.33 18.07 11.07
CA THR A 244 6.19 19.37 11.70
C THR A 244 6.97 19.42 13.01
N VAL A 245 7.83 20.42 13.14
CA VAL A 245 8.59 20.69 14.37
C VAL A 245 8.15 22.02 14.98
N ILE A 246 7.82 22.02 16.27
CA ILE A 246 7.47 23.22 17.02
C ILE A 246 8.69 23.67 17.83
N VAL A 247 9.18 24.89 17.56
CA VAL A 247 10.36 25.46 18.20
C VAL A 247 10.02 26.75 18.96
N GLY A 248 10.81 27.11 19.97
CA GLY A 248 10.66 28.34 20.74
C GLY A 248 11.36 28.22 22.10
N ARG A 249 11.58 29.34 22.78
CA ARG A 249 12.21 29.39 24.09
C ARG A 249 11.41 28.60 25.15
N PRO A 250 12.00 28.19 26.26
CA PRO A 250 11.24 27.63 27.40
C PRO A 250 10.11 28.58 27.83
N ASN A 251 8.96 28.00 28.19
CA ASN A 251 7.78 28.71 28.77
C ASN A 251 7.05 29.70 27.82
N VAL A 252 7.32 29.71 26.52
CA VAL A 252 6.59 30.54 25.53
C VAL A 252 5.26 29.94 25.06
N GLY A 253 4.79 28.84 25.66
CA GLY A 253 3.49 28.25 25.34
C GLY A 253 3.52 27.11 24.34
N LYS A 254 4.71 26.52 23.99
CA LYS A 254 4.81 25.37 23.08
C LYS A 254 3.92 24.20 23.50
N SER A 255 3.97 23.81 24.76
CA SER A 255 3.15 22.70 25.29
C SER A 255 1.66 23.03 25.26
N THR A 256 1.30 24.30 25.44
CA THR A 256 -0.09 24.75 25.31
C THR A 256 -0.57 24.65 23.87
N LEU A 257 0.27 25.05 22.88
CA LEU A 257 -0.01 24.90 21.47
C LEU A 257 -0.12 23.42 21.10
N MET A 258 0.82 22.58 21.54
CA MET A 258 0.77 21.13 21.34
C MET A 258 -0.52 20.50 21.86
N ASN A 259 -0.91 20.87 23.10
CA ASN A 259 -2.15 20.37 23.71
C ASN A 259 -3.40 20.88 22.98
N LEU A 260 -3.39 22.09 22.47
CA LEU A 260 -4.47 22.66 21.67
C LEU A 260 -4.59 21.93 20.33
N LEU A 261 -3.48 21.70 19.64
CA LEU A 261 -3.43 20.90 18.41
C LEU A 261 -3.83 19.44 18.68
N ALA A 262 -3.37 18.84 19.78
CA ALA A 262 -3.74 17.49 20.18
C ALA A 262 -5.22 17.37 20.63
N GLY A 263 -5.87 18.47 20.98
CA GLY A 263 -7.32 18.55 21.25
C GLY A 263 -8.17 18.63 19.99
N CYS A 264 -7.60 19.01 18.84
CA CYS A 264 -8.20 18.80 17.53
C CYS A 264 -8.18 17.30 17.23
N GLU A 265 -9.06 16.77 16.40
CA GLU A 265 -9.26 15.33 16.18
C GLU A 265 -7.93 14.54 16.19
N ARG A 266 -7.68 13.84 17.31
CA ARG A 266 -6.55 12.92 17.41
C ARG A 266 -6.82 11.75 16.48
N SER A 267 -5.99 11.61 15.47
CA SER A 267 -5.93 10.34 14.74
C SER A 267 -5.56 9.25 15.74
N ILE A 268 -6.38 8.20 15.82
CA ILE A 268 -6.07 7.01 16.62
C ILE A 268 -4.81 6.44 15.99
N VAL A 269 -3.66 6.63 16.64
CA VAL A 269 -2.40 6.00 16.25
C VAL A 269 -2.60 4.50 16.40
N THR A 270 -2.89 3.82 15.30
CA THR A 270 -2.76 2.38 15.25
C THR A 270 -1.27 2.10 15.29
N GLN A 271 -0.79 1.63 16.44
CA GLN A 271 0.55 1.07 16.58
C GLN A 271 0.65 -0.12 15.63
N TYR A 272 1.23 0.09 14.45
CA TYR A 272 1.72 -1.02 13.65
C TYR A 272 2.87 -1.66 14.44
N ALA A 273 2.59 -2.83 15.00
CA ALA A 273 3.61 -3.65 15.64
C ALA A 273 4.64 -4.05 14.57
N GLY A 274 5.80 -3.41 14.57
CA GLY A 274 6.87 -3.74 13.61
C GLY A 274 8.06 -2.79 13.58
N THR A 275 7.95 -1.56 14.11
CA THR A 275 9.05 -0.60 14.13
C THR A 275 9.38 -0.19 15.56
N THR A 276 10.03 -1.08 16.28
CA THR A 276 10.61 -0.82 17.60
C THR A 276 11.86 0.03 17.43
N ARG A 277 11.71 1.36 17.44
CA ARG A 277 12.74 2.34 17.85
C ARG A 277 12.36 3.81 17.60
N ASP A 278 11.15 4.11 17.12
CA ASP A 278 10.78 5.48 16.82
C ASP A 278 10.01 6.11 17.99
N VAL A 279 10.52 7.26 18.38
CA VAL A 279 10.00 8.19 19.40
C VAL A 279 8.53 8.47 19.08
N VAL A 280 7.67 8.46 20.09
CA VAL A 280 6.23 8.75 20.00
C VAL A 280 6.02 10.07 19.25
N GLU A 281 5.58 10.00 18.01
CA GLU A 281 5.16 11.14 17.21
C GLU A 281 3.66 11.32 17.42
N ASP A 282 3.25 12.44 17.98
CA ASP A 282 1.84 12.78 18.02
C ASP A 282 1.37 13.20 16.62
N THR A 283 0.34 12.54 16.13
CA THR A 283 -0.25 12.84 14.82
C THR A 283 -1.54 13.64 15.03
N VAL A 284 -1.63 14.79 14.37
CA VAL A 284 -2.79 15.70 14.48
C VAL A 284 -3.35 15.96 13.09
N ILE A 285 -4.67 15.93 12.96
CA ILE A 285 -5.36 16.32 11.75
C ILE A 285 -5.80 17.78 11.89
N LEU A 286 -5.22 18.67 11.10
CA LEU A 286 -5.61 20.08 11.02
C LEU A 286 -6.37 20.33 9.72
N GLY A 287 -7.69 20.42 9.80
CA GLY A 287 -8.56 20.38 8.63
C GLY A 287 -8.45 19.02 7.92
N ASP A 288 -7.95 19.01 6.70
CA ASP A 288 -7.73 17.77 5.90
C ASP A 288 -6.24 17.38 5.83
N ILE A 289 -5.35 18.05 6.56
CA ILE A 289 -3.90 17.84 6.50
C ILE A 289 -3.44 17.11 7.75
N LEU A 290 -2.68 16.04 7.56
CA LEU A 290 -2.04 15.29 8.61
C LEU A 290 -0.72 15.98 8.99
N LEU A 291 -0.57 16.41 10.27
CA LEU A 291 0.67 16.92 10.82
C LEU A 291 1.30 15.84 11.71
N ARG A 292 2.53 15.46 11.42
CA ARG A 292 3.34 14.59 12.30
C ARG A 292 4.16 15.48 13.20
N LEU A 293 3.75 15.61 14.47
CA LEU A 293 4.39 16.47 15.42
C LEU A 293 5.55 15.73 16.10
N ALA A 294 6.76 16.21 15.90
CA ALA A 294 7.91 15.73 16.64
C ALA A 294 7.97 16.45 17.99
N ASP A 295 7.97 15.70 19.11
CA ASP A 295 8.14 16.27 20.43
C ASP A 295 9.56 16.85 20.58
N THR A 296 9.65 18.17 20.75
CA THR A 296 10.88 18.91 20.98
C THR A 296 11.09 19.25 22.47
N ALA A 297 10.34 18.62 23.39
CA ALA A 297 10.44 18.88 24.83
C ALA A 297 11.85 18.62 25.42
N GLY A 298 12.75 17.98 24.67
CA GLY A 298 14.12 17.68 25.07
C GLY A 298 15.22 18.65 24.62
N ILE A 299 14.89 19.77 23.96
CA ILE A 299 15.93 20.72 23.52
C ILE A 299 16.32 21.63 24.71
N ARG A 300 17.14 21.11 25.62
CA ARG A 300 17.88 21.92 26.59
C ARG A 300 19.36 21.85 26.25
N THR A 301 20.04 22.99 26.20
CA THR A 301 21.49 23.05 26.17
C THR A 301 21.99 22.78 27.59
N THR A 302 22.50 21.58 27.84
CA THR A 302 23.18 21.18 29.07
C THR A 302 24.48 20.49 28.76
N ASP A 303 25.43 20.55 29.70
CA ASP A 303 26.75 19.91 29.60
C ASP A 303 26.73 18.41 29.90
N ASP A 304 25.55 17.79 29.99
CA ASP A 304 25.39 16.36 30.23
C ASP A 304 25.45 15.55 28.90
N PRO A 305 26.26 14.47 28.83
CA PRO A 305 26.41 13.63 27.63
C PRO A 305 25.10 13.01 27.13
N VAL A 306 24.13 12.76 27.99
CA VAL A 306 22.80 12.20 27.62
C VAL A 306 21.93 13.25 26.95
N GLU A 307 22.03 14.53 27.39
CA GLU A 307 21.30 15.66 26.77
C GLU A 307 21.92 16.14 25.45
N SER A 308 23.23 15.96 25.25
CA SER A 308 23.89 16.26 23.95
C SER A 308 23.33 15.42 22.81
N ILE A 309 22.89 14.20 23.09
CA ILE A 309 22.19 13.33 22.13
C ILE A 309 20.83 13.92 21.76
N GLY A 310 20.09 14.44 22.75
CA GLY A 310 18.79 15.10 22.53
C GLY A 310 18.90 16.34 21.63
N VAL A 311 19.93 17.17 21.84
CA VAL A 311 20.18 18.37 21.00
C VAL A 311 20.54 17.98 19.56
N THR A 312 21.30 16.91 19.38
CA THR A 312 21.68 16.42 18.04
C THR A 312 20.47 15.85 17.29
N ILE A 313 19.63 15.07 17.97
CA ILE A 313 18.37 14.55 17.41
C ILE A 313 17.45 15.70 17.02
N ALA A 314 17.32 16.71 17.86
CA ALA A 314 16.47 17.87 17.58
C ALA A 314 16.99 18.73 16.43
N LYS A 315 18.31 18.90 16.29
CA LYS A 315 18.91 19.57 15.11
C LYS A 315 18.66 18.80 13.83
N ASN A 316 18.84 17.48 13.85
CA ASN A 316 18.58 16.64 12.68
C ASN A 316 17.09 16.67 12.28
N ARG A 317 16.19 16.69 13.26
CA ARG A 317 14.74 16.82 13.00
C ARG A 317 14.38 18.17 12.39
N LEU A 318 14.99 19.27 12.91
CA LEU A 318 14.78 20.60 12.35
C LEU A 318 15.27 20.69 10.89
N GLN A 319 16.36 20.02 10.55
CA GLN A 319 16.90 20.01 9.18
C GLN A 319 16.02 19.19 8.22
N ASN A 320 15.31 18.18 8.72
CA ASN A 320 14.46 17.31 7.91
C ASN A 320 12.97 17.68 7.97
N ALA A 321 12.57 18.61 8.83
CA ALA A 321 11.20 19.05 8.96
C ALA A 321 10.72 19.77 7.69
N GLN A 322 9.50 19.42 7.26
CA GLN A 322 8.83 20.08 6.14
C GLN A 322 8.14 21.36 6.58
N LEU A 323 7.74 21.43 7.86
CA LEU A 323 7.12 22.61 8.47
C LEU A 323 7.77 22.89 9.83
N VAL A 324 8.20 24.14 10.03
CA VAL A 324 8.71 24.61 11.33
C VAL A 324 7.77 25.68 11.86
N VAL A 325 7.18 25.41 13.03
CA VAL A 325 6.33 26.37 13.75
C VAL A 325 7.14 27.00 14.87
N ALA A 326 7.51 28.26 14.72
CA ALA A 326 8.26 29.01 15.72
C ALA A 326 7.30 29.78 16.63
N VAL A 327 7.38 29.49 17.97
CA VAL A 327 6.55 30.14 18.99
C VAL A 327 7.40 31.15 19.75
N PHE A 328 6.95 32.40 19.79
CA PHE A 328 7.60 33.51 20.45
C PHE A 328 6.66 34.09 21.51
N ASP A 329 7.23 34.62 22.60
CA ASP A 329 6.53 35.43 23.56
C ASP A 329 6.40 36.87 23.01
N ALA A 330 5.21 37.50 23.19
CA ALA A 330 4.89 38.81 22.61
C ALA A 330 5.34 39.94 23.51
#